data_a222e3619e7d2d2fe1c70fed403f8e73
#
_entry.id   a222e3619e7d2d2fe1c70fed403f8e73
#
_cell.length_a   1.000
_cell.length_b   1.000
_cell.length_c   1.000
_cell.angle_alpha   90.00
_cell.angle_beta   90.00
_cell.angle_gamma   90.00
#
_symmetry.space_group_name_H-M   'P 1'
#
loop_
_entity.id
_entity.type
_entity.pdbx_description
1 polymer ?
#
loop_
_entity_poly.entity_id
_entity_poly.type
_entity_poly.pdbx_seq_one_letter_code
_entity_poly.pdbx_strand_id
1 'polypeptide(L)'
;MRRMLFLGMLLLALFSAAAQEPATSHPSVTAYLQTLLEKPVDTINVCVDRLIDSVGRQQPELQSKVAGIAFDFFTESPVMGHEAVAVHIADNWFLNNRLKLENEELYPVLYTYAEFNRSSLVGAPAPSLVMEDITGMPTDIRARYADNKILFFYDTDCATCRREAPLLADLARSYQGEPLILYAIYTQGDKPAWESYVAETFGDINNPDVTVVHLWDPEAATGFHKKYAVLSTPMLFLLDSQNIIRGRGLDCETLALMLDQEHVLALQYKRLFDNVFSSFSPLDIETVEGLIDAFGDRTAHDPAMHTELLLHLFNYLRTSDAYPKQQGALYLAEKYIAANPDIWSKEFVEKTIHALAQARLNPVGKKATQLVLQNKRGKQVPMIQERRHFATIVFFHLVDCQQCQNEFEALKKLRSELYDIDIQVVMVYVGEEKEMWRKFVRKQWPSRWKYLNDFNHTSNMRNLYDLEYVPHLYLLDENGVIIAKDIQVSELKELLPLL
;
A
#
# COMPACT_ATOMS: atom_id res chain seq x y z
N MET A 1 -10.88 -12.49 28.22
CA MET A 1 -12.05 -12.26 27.37
C MET A 1 -13.22 -11.57 28.10
N ARG A 2 -13.88 -12.13 29.10
CA ARG A 2 -14.96 -11.42 29.84
C ARG A 2 -14.58 -10.07 30.49
N ARG A 3 -13.30 -9.83 30.84
CA ARG A 3 -12.85 -8.56 31.45
C ARG A 3 -12.61 -7.42 30.44
N MET A 4 -12.32 -7.70 29.16
CA MET A 4 -12.15 -6.66 28.14
C MET A 4 -13.47 -6.14 27.58
N LEU A 5 -14.49 -7.01 27.45
CA LEU A 5 -15.86 -6.60 27.13
C LEU A 5 -16.46 -5.66 28.20
N PHE A 6 -16.02 -5.83 29.47
CA PHE A 6 -16.45 -4.94 30.55
C PHE A 6 -15.81 -3.54 30.46
N LEU A 7 -14.59 -3.42 29.91
CA LEU A 7 -13.93 -2.11 29.78
C LEU A 7 -14.53 -1.29 28.63
N GLY A 8 -14.84 -1.91 27.49
CA GLY A 8 -15.54 -1.25 26.38
C GLY A 8 -16.98 -0.84 26.72
N MET A 9 -17.72 -1.71 27.44
CA MET A 9 -19.05 -1.36 27.96
C MET A 9 -18.99 -0.33 29.11
N LEU A 10 -17.92 -0.32 29.90
CA LEU A 10 -17.75 0.69 30.96
C LEU A 10 -17.43 2.07 30.38
N LEU A 11 -16.64 2.15 29.29
CA LEU A 11 -16.39 3.41 28.57
C LEU A 11 -17.67 3.93 27.89
N LEU A 12 -18.43 3.08 27.22
CA LEU A 12 -19.76 3.45 26.67
C LEU A 12 -20.79 3.78 27.76
N ALA A 13 -20.77 3.08 28.89
CA ALA A 13 -21.63 3.37 30.01
C ALA A 13 -21.24 4.66 30.77
N LEU A 14 -19.94 5.00 30.77
CA LEU A 14 -19.47 6.27 31.35
C LEU A 14 -19.83 7.46 30.46
N PHE A 15 -19.77 7.31 29.13
CA PHE A 15 -20.32 8.31 28.20
C PHE A 15 -21.84 8.46 28.34
N SER A 16 -22.58 7.37 28.54
CA SER A 16 -24.04 7.39 28.74
C SER A 16 -24.45 7.92 30.12
N ALA A 17 -23.60 7.73 31.15
CA ALA A 17 -23.92 8.24 32.52
C ALA A 17 -23.52 9.72 32.70
N ALA A 18 -22.52 10.22 31.96
CA ALA A 18 -22.18 11.64 31.91
C ALA A 18 -23.24 12.48 31.13
N ALA A 19 -24.04 11.82 30.28
CA ALA A 19 -25.12 12.47 29.53
C ALA A 19 -26.43 12.74 30.37
N GLN A 20 -26.40 12.53 31.66
CA GLN A 20 -27.58 12.70 32.53
C GLN A 20 -27.58 13.94 33.47
N GLU A 21 -26.56 14.76 33.45
CA GLU A 21 -26.72 16.15 33.88
C GLU A 21 -26.95 17.04 32.66
N PRO A 22 -27.93 17.98 32.70
CA PRO A 22 -28.06 18.92 31.60
C PRO A 22 -26.77 19.74 31.54
N ALA A 23 -25.93 19.41 30.57
CA ALA A 23 -24.76 20.21 30.26
C ALA A 23 -25.25 21.65 30.16
N THR A 24 -24.78 22.53 31.02
CA THR A 24 -24.90 23.96 30.85
C THR A 24 -24.05 24.29 29.60
N SER A 25 -24.59 23.93 28.43
CA SER A 25 -24.04 24.35 27.15
C SER A 25 -23.99 25.85 27.22
N HIS A 26 -22.80 26.44 27.12
CA HIS A 26 -22.72 27.85 26.81
C HIS A 26 -23.15 28.00 25.35
N PRO A 27 -24.38 28.39 25.03
CA PRO A 27 -24.94 28.38 23.68
C PRO A 27 -24.06 29.13 22.69
N SER A 28 -23.33 30.13 23.18
CA SER A 28 -22.38 30.93 22.39
C SER A 28 -21.12 30.16 21.95
N VAL A 29 -20.57 29.25 22.79
CA VAL A 29 -19.37 28.46 22.45
C VAL A 29 -19.73 27.40 21.43
N THR A 30 -20.78 26.61 21.69
CA THR A 30 -21.23 25.56 20.75
C THR A 30 -21.66 26.17 19.40
N ALA A 31 -22.39 27.30 19.41
CA ALA A 31 -22.78 27.99 18.19
C ALA A 31 -21.54 28.45 17.37
N TYR A 32 -20.51 28.93 18.06
CA TYR A 32 -19.24 29.26 17.36
C TYR A 32 -18.56 28.01 16.77
N LEU A 33 -18.44 26.91 17.54
CA LEU A 33 -17.82 25.67 17.06
C LEU A 33 -18.59 25.08 15.85
N GLN A 34 -19.91 25.20 15.81
CA GLN A 34 -20.72 24.80 14.66
C GLN A 34 -20.33 25.56 13.37
N THR A 35 -19.91 26.82 13.46
CA THR A 35 -19.44 27.59 12.28
C THR A 35 -18.09 27.09 11.72
N LEU A 36 -17.41 26.23 12.44
CA LEU A 36 -16.11 25.67 12.06
C LEU A 36 -16.19 24.33 11.35
N LEU A 37 -17.34 23.61 11.40
CA LEU A 37 -17.46 22.24 10.96
C LEU A 37 -17.02 21.97 9.50
N GLU A 38 -17.22 22.95 8.62
CA GLU A 38 -16.87 22.81 7.19
C GLU A 38 -15.44 23.33 6.85
N LYS A 39 -14.68 23.75 7.87
CA LYS A 39 -13.31 24.25 7.64
C LYS A 39 -12.28 23.12 7.68
N PRO A 40 -11.13 23.31 7.00
CA PRO A 40 -9.99 22.40 7.14
C PRO A 40 -9.57 22.26 8.62
N VAL A 41 -9.16 21.07 9.03
CA VAL A 41 -8.76 20.72 10.41
C VAL A 41 -7.75 21.70 10.99
N ASP A 42 -6.70 22.05 10.22
CA ASP A 42 -5.69 23.02 10.66
C ASP A 42 -6.27 24.40 10.95
N THR A 43 -7.26 24.83 10.14
CA THR A 43 -7.97 26.09 10.38
C THR A 43 -8.83 26.00 11.65
N ILE A 44 -9.49 24.86 11.86
CA ILE A 44 -10.28 24.61 13.08
C ILE A 44 -9.36 24.67 14.30
N ASN A 45 -8.22 23.99 14.28
CA ASN A 45 -7.24 23.98 15.36
C ASN A 45 -6.82 25.42 15.75
N VAL A 46 -6.45 26.23 14.76
CA VAL A 46 -6.09 27.64 15.01
C VAL A 46 -7.25 28.44 15.59
N CYS A 47 -8.48 28.23 15.11
CA CYS A 47 -9.68 28.93 15.61
C CYS A 47 -10.01 28.52 17.05
N VAL A 48 -9.91 27.22 17.36
CA VAL A 48 -10.14 26.67 18.70
C VAL A 48 -9.07 27.19 19.69
N ASP A 49 -7.81 27.17 19.31
CA ASP A 49 -6.72 27.70 20.14
C ASP A 49 -6.95 29.19 20.46
N ARG A 50 -7.33 29.99 19.44
CA ARG A 50 -7.66 31.41 19.63
C ARG A 50 -8.85 31.64 20.55
N LEU A 51 -9.89 30.79 20.44
CA LEU A 51 -11.06 30.83 21.31
C LEU A 51 -10.63 30.60 22.77
N ILE A 52 -9.90 29.51 23.03
CA ILE A 52 -9.46 29.10 24.37
C ILE A 52 -8.53 30.20 24.97
N ASP A 53 -7.55 30.70 24.19
CA ASP A 53 -6.66 31.77 24.63
C ASP A 53 -7.39 33.10 24.90
N SER A 54 -8.41 33.44 24.09
CA SER A 54 -9.20 34.66 24.28
C SER A 54 -10.02 34.61 25.56
N VAL A 55 -10.64 33.46 25.84
CA VAL A 55 -11.35 33.23 27.08
C VAL A 55 -10.41 33.29 28.28
N GLY A 56 -9.24 32.63 28.20
CA GLY A 56 -8.24 32.64 29.26
C GLY A 56 -7.71 34.04 29.62
N ARG A 57 -7.68 34.97 28.65
CA ARG A 57 -7.30 36.38 28.91
C ARG A 57 -8.40 37.22 29.57
N GLN A 58 -9.65 36.90 29.30
CA GLN A 58 -10.79 37.67 29.79
C GLN A 58 -11.43 37.08 31.06
N GLN A 59 -11.50 35.74 31.12
CA GLN A 59 -12.16 34.97 32.17
C GLN A 59 -11.35 33.67 32.40
N PRO A 60 -10.22 33.74 33.10
CA PRO A 60 -9.29 32.58 33.26
C PRO A 60 -9.95 31.34 33.86
N GLU A 61 -10.96 31.56 34.73
CA GLU A 61 -11.73 30.49 35.38
C GLU A 61 -12.61 29.68 34.41
N LEU A 62 -12.93 30.22 33.24
CA LEU A 62 -13.73 29.53 32.23
C LEU A 62 -12.87 28.85 31.12
N GLN A 63 -11.58 29.10 31.12
CA GLN A 63 -10.70 28.62 30.05
C GLN A 63 -10.72 27.10 29.91
N SER A 64 -10.56 26.39 31.03
CA SER A 64 -10.57 24.93 31.07
C SER A 64 -11.94 24.36 30.65
N LYS A 65 -13.02 24.99 31.10
CA LYS A 65 -14.39 24.59 30.74
C LYS A 65 -14.64 24.74 29.25
N VAL A 66 -14.19 25.84 28.62
CA VAL A 66 -14.34 26.06 27.16
C VAL A 66 -13.53 25.07 26.38
N ALA A 67 -12.30 24.77 26.80
CA ALA A 67 -11.47 23.73 26.20
C ALA A 67 -12.12 22.33 26.29
N GLY A 68 -12.73 22.00 27.45
CA GLY A 68 -13.48 20.75 27.62
C GLY A 68 -14.72 20.67 26.72
N ILE A 69 -15.53 21.74 26.63
CA ILE A 69 -16.66 21.80 25.71
C ILE A 69 -16.23 21.62 24.26
N ALA A 70 -15.10 22.22 23.85
CA ALA A 70 -14.59 22.05 22.50
C ALA A 70 -14.07 20.61 22.24
N PHE A 71 -13.41 19.99 23.23
CA PHE A 71 -13.00 18.60 23.13
C PHE A 71 -14.22 17.68 22.95
N ASP A 72 -15.24 17.78 23.81
CA ASP A 72 -16.45 16.96 23.74
C ASP A 72 -17.18 17.19 22.41
N PHE A 73 -17.27 18.45 21.95
CA PHE A 73 -17.92 18.78 20.67
C PHE A 73 -17.28 18.08 19.48
N PHE A 74 -15.93 18.02 19.42
CA PHE A 74 -15.23 17.38 18.31
C PHE A 74 -15.10 15.86 18.47
N THR A 75 -15.16 15.31 19.68
CA THR A 75 -15.25 13.85 19.89
C THR A 75 -16.60 13.28 19.44
N GLU A 76 -17.66 14.06 19.55
CA GLU A 76 -19.03 13.68 19.15
C GLU A 76 -19.36 14.08 17.71
N SER A 77 -18.45 14.75 17.01
CA SER A 77 -18.71 15.22 15.65
C SER A 77 -18.89 14.07 14.66
N PRO A 78 -19.94 14.09 13.82
CA PRO A 78 -20.12 13.11 12.77
C PRO A 78 -19.22 13.35 11.54
N VAL A 79 -18.46 14.45 11.53
CA VAL A 79 -17.60 14.81 10.39
C VAL A 79 -16.25 14.09 10.50
N MET A 80 -15.95 13.28 9.52
CA MET A 80 -14.69 12.54 9.42
C MET A 80 -13.48 13.49 9.49
N GLY A 81 -12.48 13.14 10.29
CA GLY A 81 -11.27 13.94 10.49
C GLY A 81 -11.34 14.88 11.68
N HIS A 82 -12.52 15.15 12.26
CA HIS A 82 -12.65 15.98 13.46
C HIS A 82 -12.04 15.35 14.72
N GLU A 83 -11.79 14.05 14.73
CA GLU A 83 -11.00 13.40 15.78
C GLU A 83 -9.62 14.04 15.93
N ALA A 84 -9.04 14.56 14.84
CA ALA A 84 -7.76 15.25 14.88
C ALA A 84 -7.84 16.56 15.70
N VAL A 85 -8.97 17.26 15.64
CA VAL A 85 -9.20 18.46 16.46
C VAL A 85 -9.32 18.10 17.95
N ALA A 86 -10.07 17.04 18.26
CA ALA A 86 -10.18 16.57 19.64
C ALA A 86 -8.80 16.12 20.19
N VAL A 87 -8.01 15.39 19.42
CA VAL A 87 -6.63 15.01 19.77
C VAL A 87 -5.75 16.24 19.96
N HIS A 88 -5.84 17.24 19.07
CA HIS A 88 -5.12 18.51 19.19
C HIS A 88 -5.44 19.24 20.49
N ILE A 89 -6.74 19.33 20.86
CA ILE A 89 -7.15 19.95 22.13
C ILE A 89 -6.60 19.17 23.32
N ALA A 90 -6.74 17.85 23.30
CA ALA A 90 -6.22 16.99 24.36
C ALA A 90 -4.71 17.21 24.56
N ASP A 91 -3.92 17.12 23.49
CA ASP A 91 -2.46 17.20 23.52
C ASP A 91 -1.97 18.60 23.91
N ASN A 92 -2.55 19.67 23.31
CA ASN A 92 -2.01 21.01 23.47
C ASN A 92 -2.54 21.76 24.69
N TRP A 93 -3.65 21.33 25.26
CA TRP A 93 -4.26 22.06 26.38
C TRP A 93 -4.25 21.28 27.69
N PHE A 94 -4.50 19.96 27.67
CA PHE A 94 -4.63 19.17 28.88
C PHE A 94 -3.43 18.26 29.16
N LEU A 95 -2.99 17.44 28.18
CA LEU A 95 -1.94 16.45 28.38
C LEU A 95 -0.54 17.08 28.53
N ASN A 96 -0.35 18.30 28.02
CA ASN A 96 0.86 19.08 28.25
C ASN A 96 0.81 19.94 29.55
N ASN A 97 -0.22 19.77 30.38
CA ASN A 97 -0.43 20.47 31.65
C ASN A 97 -0.61 22.01 31.53
N ARG A 98 -1.04 22.54 30.36
CA ARG A 98 -1.39 23.96 30.24
C ARG A 98 -2.67 24.30 30.98
N LEU A 99 -3.66 23.39 30.93
CA LEU A 99 -4.92 23.49 31.65
C LEU A 99 -5.13 22.24 32.53
N LYS A 100 -5.87 22.38 33.60
CA LYS A 100 -6.37 21.27 34.41
C LYS A 100 -7.80 21.01 34.05
N LEU A 101 -8.21 19.74 33.99
CA LEU A 101 -9.62 19.38 33.88
C LEU A 101 -10.36 19.82 35.13
N GLU A 102 -11.58 20.33 34.97
CA GLU A 102 -12.47 20.65 36.10
C GLU A 102 -12.79 19.39 36.92
N ASN A 103 -12.97 18.25 36.24
CA ASN A 103 -13.11 16.93 36.83
C ASN A 103 -11.90 16.08 36.47
N GLU A 104 -11.01 15.85 37.42
CA GLU A 104 -9.79 15.05 37.22
C GLU A 104 -10.09 13.57 36.90
N GLU A 105 -11.29 13.06 37.24
CA GLU A 105 -11.71 11.70 36.90
C GLU A 105 -11.87 11.48 35.37
N LEU A 106 -12.03 12.55 34.60
CA LEU A 106 -12.10 12.50 33.14
C LEU A 106 -10.74 12.43 32.45
N TYR A 107 -9.63 12.65 33.20
CA TYR A 107 -8.29 12.60 32.61
C TYR A 107 -7.96 11.26 31.93
N PRO A 108 -8.28 10.08 32.51
CA PRO A 108 -8.06 8.80 31.85
C PRO A 108 -8.85 8.65 30.55
N VAL A 109 -10.06 9.21 30.48
CA VAL A 109 -10.89 9.16 29.27
C VAL A 109 -10.27 9.99 28.16
N LEU A 110 -9.91 11.23 28.45
CA LEU A 110 -9.26 12.14 27.51
C LEU A 110 -7.91 11.58 27.04
N TYR A 111 -7.09 11.06 27.95
CA TYR A 111 -5.82 10.42 27.64
C TYR A 111 -6.01 9.21 26.72
N THR A 112 -6.95 8.32 27.05
CA THR A 112 -7.23 7.13 26.25
C THR A 112 -7.73 7.51 24.86
N TYR A 113 -8.62 8.49 24.76
CA TYR A 113 -9.11 8.98 23.47
C TYR A 113 -7.95 9.48 22.59
N ALA A 114 -7.12 10.37 23.13
CA ALA A 114 -5.98 10.91 22.38
C ALA A 114 -4.99 9.82 21.98
N GLU A 115 -4.65 8.93 22.90
CA GLU A 115 -3.66 7.86 22.69
C GLU A 115 -4.10 6.85 21.61
N PHE A 116 -5.40 6.51 21.56
CA PHE A 116 -5.92 5.55 20.58
C PHE A 116 -6.12 6.17 19.20
N ASN A 117 -6.50 7.45 19.13
CA ASN A 117 -6.80 8.09 17.86
C ASN A 117 -5.57 8.67 17.16
N ARG A 118 -4.56 9.14 17.90
CA ARG A 118 -3.41 9.88 17.38
C ARG A 118 -2.69 9.19 16.23
N SER A 119 -2.54 7.88 16.27
CA SER A 119 -1.79 7.12 15.27
C SER A 119 -2.57 6.78 14.01
N SER A 120 -3.90 7.02 13.97
CA SER A 120 -4.75 6.67 12.82
C SER A 120 -5.66 7.79 12.36
N LEU A 121 -5.22 9.04 12.50
CA LEU A 121 -5.93 10.21 12.00
C LEU A 121 -5.93 10.26 10.47
N VAL A 122 -6.95 10.86 9.88
CA VAL A 122 -6.96 11.16 8.44
C VAL A 122 -5.77 12.05 8.08
N GLY A 123 -5.08 11.72 7.01
CA GLY A 123 -3.83 12.37 6.59
C GLY A 123 -2.56 11.81 7.25
N ALA A 124 -2.68 10.93 8.25
CA ALA A 124 -1.53 10.29 8.88
C ALA A 124 -1.12 9.00 8.14
N PRO A 125 0.17 8.60 8.18
CA PRO A 125 0.61 7.29 7.72
C PRO A 125 -0.04 6.18 8.56
N ALA A 126 -0.61 5.18 7.88
CA ALA A 126 -1.24 4.03 8.52
C ALA A 126 -0.20 3.21 9.32
N PRO A 127 -0.43 2.91 10.60
CA PRO A 127 0.44 2.05 11.39
C PRO A 127 0.60 0.65 10.78
N SER A 128 1.82 0.07 10.83
CA SER A 128 2.05 -1.30 10.38
C SER A 128 1.30 -2.31 11.23
N LEU A 129 0.68 -3.28 10.55
CA LEU A 129 0.09 -4.47 11.13
C LEU A 129 0.62 -5.69 10.38
N VAL A 130 1.36 -6.55 11.07
CA VAL A 130 1.80 -7.84 10.55
C VAL A 130 0.94 -8.92 11.20
N MET A 131 0.06 -9.54 10.43
CA MET A 131 -0.90 -10.56 10.89
C MET A 131 -0.75 -11.84 10.07
N GLU A 132 -1.26 -12.95 10.59
CA GLU A 132 -1.37 -14.16 9.78
C GLU A 132 -2.47 -14.00 8.73
N ASP A 133 -2.17 -14.37 7.49
CA ASP A 133 -3.21 -14.54 6.48
C ASP A 133 -3.91 -15.93 6.62
N ILE A 134 -4.94 -16.16 5.81
CA ILE A 134 -5.71 -17.40 5.86
C ILE A 134 -4.87 -18.66 5.58
N THR A 135 -3.70 -18.49 4.96
CA THR A 135 -2.73 -19.58 4.69
C THR A 135 -1.72 -19.77 5.83
N GLY A 136 -1.76 -18.91 6.86
CA GLY A 136 -0.82 -18.92 7.99
C GLY A 136 0.48 -18.16 7.74
N MET A 137 0.55 -17.38 6.64
CA MET A 137 1.74 -16.59 6.32
C MET A 137 1.67 -15.17 6.93
N PRO A 138 2.77 -14.66 7.50
CA PRO A 138 2.82 -13.30 8.00
C PRO A 138 2.69 -12.29 6.85
N THR A 139 1.72 -11.40 6.95
CA THR A 139 1.42 -10.39 5.94
C THR A 139 1.33 -9.01 6.58
N ASP A 140 2.15 -8.06 6.10
CA ASP A 140 2.05 -6.64 6.47
C ASP A 140 1.08 -5.95 5.50
N ILE A 141 0.08 -5.24 6.04
CA ILE A 141 -0.90 -4.45 5.27
C ILE A 141 -0.25 -3.40 4.37
N ARG A 142 0.99 -3.00 4.65
CA ARG A 142 1.72 -1.97 3.90
C ARG A 142 2.67 -2.54 2.85
N ALA A 143 2.96 -3.85 2.87
CA ALA A 143 4.01 -4.44 2.04
C ALA A 143 3.66 -4.42 0.55
N ARG A 144 2.39 -4.70 0.21
CA ARG A 144 1.95 -4.78 -1.20
C ARG A 144 1.57 -3.40 -1.72
N TYR A 145 1.92 -3.13 -2.97
CA TYR A 145 1.47 -1.92 -3.66
C TYR A 145 0.02 -2.09 -4.15
N ALA A 146 -0.78 -1.04 -3.96
CA ALA A 146 -2.04 -0.80 -4.63
C ALA A 146 -2.33 0.72 -4.58
N ASP A 147 -3.11 1.23 -5.51
CA ASP A 147 -3.49 2.64 -5.51
C ASP A 147 -4.44 2.95 -4.37
N ASN A 148 -5.31 1.99 -4.05
CA ASN A 148 -6.22 2.06 -2.90
C ASN A 148 -6.13 0.79 -2.05
N LYS A 149 -6.24 0.94 -0.73
CA LYS A 149 -6.32 -0.17 0.21
C LYS A 149 -7.45 0.06 1.20
N ILE A 150 -8.26 -0.96 1.40
CA ILE A 150 -9.33 -0.96 2.39
C ILE A 150 -8.88 -1.83 3.57
N LEU A 151 -8.99 -1.31 4.79
CA LEU A 151 -8.89 -2.12 6.00
C LEU A 151 -10.29 -2.27 6.57
N PHE A 152 -10.78 -3.49 6.67
CA PHE A 152 -12.08 -3.83 7.23
C PHE A 152 -11.89 -4.71 8.46
N PHE A 153 -11.95 -4.09 9.64
CA PHE A 153 -11.93 -4.81 10.92
C PHE A 153 -13.34 -5.28 11.23
N TYR A 154 -13.52 -6.59 11.41
CA TYR A 154 -14.85 -7.17 11.60
C TYR A 154 -14.87 -8.34 12.59
N ASP A 155 -16.08 -8.66 13.03
CA ASP A 155 -16.43 -9.80 13.87
C ASP A 155 -17.63 -10.53 13.25
N THR A 156 -17.62 -11.84 13.22
CA THR A 156 -18.69 -12.68 12.67
C THR A 156 -19.98 -12.61 13.48
N ASP A 157 -19.90 -12.28 14.78
CA ASP A 157 -21.06 -12.14 15.69
C ASP A 157 -21.63 -10.72 15.72
N CYS A 158 -20.94 -9.77 15.12
CA CYS A 158 -21.38 -8.38 15.05
C CYS A 158 -22.52 -8.21 14.01
N ALA A 159 -23.69 -7.76 14.43
CA ALA A 159 -24.85 -7.58 13.55
C ALA A 159 -24.60 -6.55 12.43
N THR A 160 -23.86 -5.47 12.72
CA THR A 160 -23.51 -4.46 11.73
C THR A 160 -22.48 -5.02 10.73
N CYS A 161 -21.51 -5.81 11.20
CA CYS A 161 -20.53 -6.45 10.31
C CYS A 161 -21.21 -7.40 9.32
N ARG A 162 -22.21 -8.19 9.79
CA ARG A 162 -22.99 -9.08 8.91
C ARG A 162 -23.81 -8.33 7.86
N ARG A 163 -24.13 -7.06 8.06
CA ARG A 163 -24.75 -6.20 7.06
C ARG A 163 -23.73 -5.58 6.11
N GLU A 164 -22.62 -5.06 6.64
CA GLU A 164 -21.60 -4.34 5.86
C GLU A 164 -20.71 -5.27 5.02
N ALA A 165 -20.33 -6.46 5.50
CA ALA A 165 -19.44 -7.35 4.79
C ALA A 165 -19.96 -7.84 3.43
N PRO A 166 -21.26 -8.22 3.26
CA PRO A 166 -21.81 -8.52 1.94
C PRO A 166 -21.79 -7.32 1.00
N LEU A 167 -22.08 -6.10 1.47
CA LEU A 167 -22.01 -4.87 0.68
C LEU A 167 -20.59 -4.59 0.22
N LEU A 168 -19.61 -4.81 1.08
CA LEU A 168 -18.19 -4.69 0.76
C LEU A 168 -17.75 -5.75 -0.25
N ALA A 169 -18.26 -6.98 -0.14
CA ALA A 169 -18.00 -8.04 -1.10
C ALA A 169 -18.63 -7.71 -2.48
N ASP A 170 -19.85 -7.15 -2.51
CA ASP A 170 -20.51 -6.68 -3.74
C ASP A 170 -19.74 -5.54 -4.40
N LEU A 171 -19.27 -4.57 -3.59
CA LEU A 171 -18.37 -3.52 -4.04
C LEU A 171 -17.10 -4.10 -4.68
N ALA A 172 -16.44 -5.06 -4.01
CA ALA A 172 -15.23 -5.70 -4.53
C ALA A 172 -15.49 -6.49 -5.83
N ARG A 173 -16.65 -7.16 -5.99
CA ARG A 173 -17.03 -7.85 -7.23
C ARG A 173 -17.25 -6.90 -8.40
N SER A 174 -17.85 -5.74 -8.15
CA SER A 174 -18.27 -4.77 -9.18
C SER A 174 -17.25 -3.65 -9.40
N TYR A 175 -16.23 -3.54 -8.58
CA TYR A 175 -15.23 -2.47 -8.63
C TYR A 175 -14.56 -2.44 -10.01
N GLN A 176 -14.42 -1.24 -10.56
CA GLN A 176 -13.68 -0.94 -11.77
C GLN A 176 -12.85 0.31 -11.50
N GLY A 177 -11.56 0.19 -11.48
CA GLY A 177 -10.68 1.31 -11.15
C GLY A 177 -9.22 0.89 -11.02
N GLU A 178 -8.45 1.72 -10.37
CA GLU A 178 -7.04 1.46 -10.08
C GLU A 178 -6.90 0.26 -9.11
N PRO A 179 -5.76 -0.45 -9.12
CA PRO A 179 -5.55 -1.63 -8.27
C PRO A 179 -5.97 -1.40 -6.80
N LEU A 180 -6.83 -2.26 -6.30
CA LEU A 180 -7.40 -2.21 -4.95
C LEU A 180 -7.03 -3.45 -4.15
N ILE A 181 -6.58 -3.28 -2.90
CA ILE A 181 -6.45 -4.38 -1.95
C ILE A 181 -7.49 -4.21 -0.84
N LEU A 182 -8.29 -5.25 -0.63
CA LEU A 182 -9.19 -5.37 0.52
C LEU A 182 -8.53 -6.27 1.58
N TYR A 183 -8.07 -5.70 2.68
CA TYR A 183 -7.66 -6.43 3.87
C TYR A 183 -8.86 -6.65 4.79
N ALA A 184 -9.42 -7.84 4.77
CA ALA A 184 -10.52 -8.25 5.66
C ALA A 184 -9.91 -8.84 6.95
N ILE A 185 -9.95 -8.07 8.04
CA ILE A 185 -9.23 -8.32 9.29
C ILE A 185 -10.20 -8.81 10.35
N TYR A 186 -10.13 -10.10 10.68
CA TYR A 186 -10.95 -10.72 11.71
C TYR A 186 -10.39 -10.45 13.11
N THR A 187 -11.25 -9.97 14.01
CA THR A 187 -10.82 -9.46 15.32
C THR A 187 -11.05 -10.44 16.49
N GLN A 188 -11.54 -11.66 16.21
CA GLN A 188 -11.85 -12.67 17.23
C GLN A 188 -11.00 -13.94 17.09
N GLY A 189 -11.11 -14.86 18.06
CA GLY A 189 -10.29 -16.05 18.16
C GLY A 189 -10.86 -17.33 17.56
N ASP A 190 -12.07 -17.33 16.97
CA ASP A 190 -12.73 -18.51 16.41
C ASP A 190 -12.33 -18.72 14.94
N LYS A 191 -11.24 -19.47 14.72
CA LYS A 191 -10.72 -19.74 13.36
C LYS A 191 -11.70 -20.52 12.48
N PRO A 192 -12.37 -21.61 12.93
CA PRO A 192 -13.36 -22.32 12.12
C PRO A 192 -14.55 -21.45 11.68
N ALA A 193 -15.08 -20.63 12.58
CA ALA A 193 -16.14 -19.68 12.24
C ALA A 193 -15.67 -18.64 11.23
N TRP A 194 -14.44 -18.14 11.39
CA TRP A 194 -13.82 -17.22 10.44
C TRP A 194 -13.66 -17.84 9.05
N GLU A 195 -13.09 -19.05 8.93
CA GLU A 195 -12.87 -19.73 7.65
C GLU A 195 -14.20 -19.98 6.91
N SER A 196 -15.25 -20.38 7.63
CA SER A 196 -16.59 -20.56 7.05
C SER A 196 -17.15 -19.23 6.55
N TYR A 197 -17.06 -18.18 7.37
CA TYR A 197 -17.54 -16.85 7.01
C TYR A 197 -16.83 -16.26 5.79
N VAL A 198 -15.52 -16.43 5.70
CA VAL A 198 -14.72 -16.00 4.55
C VAL A 198 -15.18 -16.71 3.28
N ALA A 199 -15.36 -18.03 3.33
CA ALA A 199 -15.82 -18.81 2.18
C ALA A 199 -17.23 -18.39 1.72
N GLU A 200 -18.14 -18.12 2.64
CA GLU A 200 -19.52 -17.75 2.36
C GLU A 200 -19.65 -16.32 1.83
N THR A 201 -18.87 -15.37 2.35
CA THR A 201 -19.04 -13.93 2.06
C THR A 201 -18.14 -13.44 0.94
N PHE A 202 -16.89 -13.90 0.90
CA PHE A 202 -15.87 -13.38 0.00
C PHE A 202 -15.33 -14.41 -1.01
N GLY A 203 -15.73 -15.69 -0.89
CA GLY A 203 -15.12 -16.79 -1.63
C GLY A 203 -15.34 -16.77 -3.16
N ASP A 204 -16.30 -16.03 -3.65
CA ASP A 204 -16.65 -15.90 -5.06
C ASP A 204 -16.15 -14.60 -5.73
N ILE A 205 -15.37 -13.78 -5.01
CA ILE A 205 -14.80 -12.55 -5.58
C ILE A 205 -13.70 -12.93 -6.58
N ASN A 206 -13.97 -12.67 -7.85
CA ASN A 206 -13.05 -12.88 -8.96
C ASN A 206 -13.00 -11.61 -9.82
N ASN A 207 -12.31 -10.59 -9.31
CA ASN A 207 -12.14 -9.31 -9.97
C ASN A 207 -10.64 -9.07 -10.18
N PRO A 208 -10.15 -8.86 -11.42
CA PRO A 208 -8.72 -8.67 -11.70
C PRO A 208 -8.14 -7.40 -11.06
N ASP A 209 -8.99 -6.39 -10.81
CA ASP A 209 -8.57 -5.11 -10.23
C ASP A 209 -8.56 -5.15 -8.69
N VAL A 210 -9.07 -6.25 -8.07
CA VAL A 210 -9.19 -6.37 -6.61
C VAL A 210 -8.45 -7.59 -6.07
N THR A 211 -7.59 -7.37 -5.11
CA THR A 211 -6.98 -8.44 -4.31
C THR A 211 -7.62 -8.47 -2.92
N VAL A 212 -8.24 -9.58 -2.54
CA VAL A 212 -8.76 -9.78 -1.18
C VAL A 212 -7.76 -10.56 -0.35
N VAL A 213 -7.41 -10.03 0.82
CA VAL A 213 -6.48 -10.64 1.76
C VAL A 213 -7.17 -10.77 3.11
N HIS A 214 -7.34 -11.99 3.57
CA HIS A 214 -7.97 -12.29 4.86
C HIS A 214 -6.90 -12.41 5.93
N LEU A 215 -6.98 -11.56 6.97
CA LEU A 215 -6.01 -11.47 8.05
C LEU A 215 -6.64 -11.80 9.40
N TRP A 216 -5.82 -12.30 10.32
CA TRP A 216 -6.24 -12.73 11.62
C TRP A 216 -5.18 -12.44 12.70
N ASP A 217 -5.64 -11.89 13.82
CA ASP A 217 -4.82 -11.64 15.01
C ASP A 217 -5.62 -11.96 16.27
N PRO A 218 -5.78 -13.27 16.61
CA PRO A 218 -6.68 -13.74 17.68
C PRO A 218 -6.28 -13.26 19.07
N GLU A 219 -5.01 -12.95 19.27
CA GLU A 219 -4.48 -12.50 20.55
C GLU A 219 -4.33 -10.98 20.63
N ALA A 220 -4.74 -10.27 19.56
CA ALA A 220 -4.52 -8.83 19.38
C ALA A 220 -3.04 -8.40 19.61
N ALA A 221 -2.10 -9.29 19.25
CA ALA A 221 -0.67 -9.12 19.47
C ALA A 221 -0.10 -7.92 18.72
N THR A 222 -0.68 -7.56 17.57
CA THR A 222 -0.29 -6.39 16.80
C THR A 222 -0.68 -5.07 17.49
N GLY A 223 -1.61 -5.12 18.44
CA GLY A 223 -2.17 -3.94 19.08
C GLY A 223 -3.05 -3.09 18.16
N PHE A 224 -3.70 -3.70 17.16
CA PHE A 224 -4.55 -3.01 16.18
C PHE A 224 -5.63 -2.16 16.84
N HIS A 225 -6.21 -2.64 17.95
CA HIS A 225 -7.24 -1.91 18.71
C HIS A 225 -6.74 -0.55 19.19
N LYS A 226 -5.46 -0.42 19.58
CA LYS A 226 -4.86 0.85 19.98
C LYS A 226 -4.38 1.65 18.75
N LYS A 227 -3.70 1.00 17.81
CA LYS A 227 -3.11 1.65 16.64
C LYS A 227 -4.15 2.28 15.70
N TYR A 228 -5.34 1.67 15.60
CA TYR A 228 -6.43 2.09 14.72
C TYR A 228 -7.69 2.50 15.46
N ALA A 229 -7.63 2.63 16.78
CA ALA A 229 -8.80 2.92 17.62
C ALA A 229 -9.99 1.96 17.39
N VAL A 230 -9.70 0.67 17.10
CA VAL A 230 -10.73 -0.34 16.88
C VAL A 230 -11.29 -0.78 18.22
N LEU A 231 -12.22 0.00 18.76
CA LEU A 231 -12.92 -0.27 20.03
C LEU A 231 -14.24 -1.01 19.82
N SER A 232 -14.76 -0.95 18.60
CA SER A 232 -15.96 -1.68 18.15
C SER A 232 -15.80 -2.07 16.68
N THR A 233 -16.58 -3.05 16.23
CA THR A 233 -16.66 -3.50 14.84
C THR A 233 -18.04 -3.24 14.24
N PRO A 234 -18.15 -2.99 12.93
CA PRO A 234 -17.06 -2.84 11.96
C PRO A 234 -16.29 -1.53 12.11
N MET A 235 -15.04 -1.52 11.66
CA MET A 235 -14.27 -0.30 11.46
C MET A 235 -13.60 -0.37 10.09
N LEU A 236 -13.89 0.60 9.22
CA LEU A 236 -13.32 0.67 7.87
C LEU A 236 -12.38 1.87 7.74
N PHE A 237 -11.27 1.62 7.05
CA PHE A 237 -10.32 2.65 6.62
C PHE A 237 -10.10 2.56 5.12
N LEU A 238 -9.87 3.71 4.49
CA LEU A 238 -9.35 3.83 3.14
C LEU A 238 -7.94 4.42 3.20
N LEU A 239 -6.98 3.76 2.55
CA LEU A 239 -5.59 4.21 2.44
C LEU A 239 -5.27 4.43 0.96
N ASP A 240 -4.39 5.39 0.69
CA ASP A 240 -3.82 5.60 -0.65
C ASP A 240 -2.58 4.73 -0.92
N SER A 241 -1.98 4.91 -2.10
CA SER A 241 -0.77 4.18 -2.54
C SER A 241 0.45 4.44 -1.64
N GLN A 242 0.49 5.54 -0.90
CA GLN A 242 1.53 5.87 0.08
C GLN A 242 1.22 5.35 1.48
N ASN A 243 0.13 4.59 1.65
CA ASN A 243 -0.43 4.17 2.93
C ASN A 243 -0.85 5.34 3.84
N ILE A 244 -1.23 6.48 3.29
CA ILE A 244 -1.83 7.57 4.04
C ILE A 244 -3.32 7.28 4.24
N ILE A 245 -3.83 7.48 5.43
CA ILE A 245 -5.24 7.31 5.74
C ILE A 245 -6.05 8.42 5.07
N ARG A 246 -6.88 8.06 4.09
CA ARG A 246 -7.77 8.97 3.38
C ARG A 246 -9.16 9.03 4.02
N GLY A 247 -9.56 7.93 4.66
CA GLY A 247 -10.82 7.84 5.37
C GLY A 247 -10.77 6.86 6.53
N ARG A 248 -11.59 7.10 7.56
CA ARG A 248 -11.73 6.24 8.73
C ARG A 248 -13.16 6.25 9.26
N GLY A 249 -13.55 5.14 9.92
CA GLY A 249 -14.91 5.01 10.44
C GLY A 249 -15.96 5.05 9.32
N LEU A 250 -15.61 4.59 8.13
CA LEU A 250 -16.47 4.60 6.96
C LEU A 250 -17.54 3.51 7.05
N ASP A 251 -18.68 3.74 6.40
CA ASP A 251 -19.58 2.70 5.94
C ASP A 251 -19.31 2.38 4.46
N CYS A 252 -19.90 1.30 3.95
CA CYS A 252 -19.68 0.87 2.58
C CYS A 252 -20.17 1.88 1.53
N GLU A 253 -21.22 2.66 1.84
CA GLU A 253 -21.75 3.67 0.92
C GLU A 253 -20.76 4.84 0.76
N THR A 254 -20.28 5.39 1.86
CA THR A 254 -19.27 6.46 1.88
C THR A 254 -17.97 5.99 1.24
N LEU A 255 -17.53 4.75 1.54
CA LEU A 255 -16.35 4.15 0.92
C LEU A 255 -16.49 4.07 -0.61
N ALA A 256 -17.64 3.61 -1.12
CA ALA A 256 -17.90 3.52 -2.56
C ALA A 256 -17.84 4.90 -3.23
N LEU A 257 -18.43 5.93 -2.61
CA LEU A 257 -18.35 7.31 -3.12
C LEU A 257 -16.91 7.84 -3.15
N MET A 258 -16.11 7.56 -2.13
CA MET A 258 -14.71 8.00 -2.10
C MET A 258 -13.88 7.31 -3.19
N LEU A 259 -14.06 6.02 -3.40
CA LEU A 259 -13.38 5.25 -4.45
C LEU A 259 -13.79 5.74 -5.87
N ASP A 260 -15.06 6.08 -6.06
CA ASP A 260 -15.54 6.62 -7.35
C ASP A 260 -14.91 8.00 -7.63
N GLN A 261 -14.79 8.86 -6.64
CA GLN A 261 -14.13 10.16 -6.78
C GLN A 261 -12.64 10.02 -7.13
N GLU A 262 -11.90 9.13 -6.46
CA GLU A 262 -10.49 8.86 -6.75
C GLU A 262 -10.33 8.28 -8.17
N HIS A 263 -11.19 7.37 -8.57
CA HIS A 263 -11.19 6.82 -9.93
C HIS A 263 -11.45 7.90 -10.99
N VAL A 264 -12.44 8.77 -10.80
CA VAL A 264 -12.72 9.89 -11.72
C VAL A 264 -11.51 10.82 -11.84
N LEU A 265 -10.84 11.12 -10.72
CA LEU A 265 -9.63 11.95 -10.68
C LEU A 265 -8.47 11.27 -11.45
N ALA A 266 -8.22 10.00 -11.19
CA ALA A 266 -7.19 9.21 -11.89
C ALA A 266 -7.43 9.17 -13.40
N LEU A 267 -8.69 9.00 -13.84
CA LEU A 267 -9.05 9.07 -15.26
C LEU A 267 -8.82 10.45 -15.87
N GLN A 268 -9.07 11.53 -15.13
CA GLN A 268 -8.78 12.90 -15.61
C GLN A 268 -7.28 13.11 -15.84
N TYR A 269 -6.44 12.71 -14.88
CA TYR A 269 -4.99 12.76 -15.02
C TYR A 269 -4.50 11.87 -16.17
N LYS A 270 -5.01 10.64 -16.25
CA LYS A 270 -4.65 9.73 -17.36
C LYS A 270 -4.95 10.36 -18.72
N ARG A 271 -6.14 10.95 -18.92
CA ARG A 271 -6.50 11.65 -20.17
C ARG A 271 -5.59 12.85 -20.45
N LEU A 272 -5.24 13.62 -19.42
CA LEU A 272 -4.28 14.71 -19.54
C LEU A 272 -2.93 14.21 -20.06
N PHE A 273 -2.39 13.16 -19.44
CA PHE A 273 -1.10 12.60 -19.82
C PHE A 273 -1.15 11.93 -21.20
N ASP A 274 -2.18 11.16 -21.51
CA ASP A 274 -2.37 10.57 -22.84
C ASP A 274 -2.37 11.66 -23.94
N ASN A 275 -3.08 12.76 -23.74
CA ASN A 275 -3.10 13.88 -24.68
C ASN A 275 -1.73 14.53 -24.86
N VAL A 276 -1.00 14.76 -23.77
CA VAL A 276 0.32 15.38 -23.82
C VAL A 276 1.33 14.45 -24.48
N PHE A 277 1.47 13.22 -24.00
CA PHE A 277 2.49 12.29 -24.50
C PHE A 277 2.22 11.82 -25.94
N SER A 278 0.96 11.69 -26.37
CA SER A 278 0.60 11.34 -27.74
C SER A 278 0.90 12.45 -28.77
N SER A 279 1.12 13.68 -28.32
CA SER A 279 1.49 14.80 -29.18
C SER A 279 2.92 14.71 -29.70
N PHE A 280 3.72 13.78 -29.18
CA PHE A 280 5.12 13.58 -29.54
C PHE A 280 5.31 12.23 -30.24
N SER A 281 5.85 12.23 -31.46
CA SER A 281 6.13 10.99 -32.21
C SER A 281 7.36 11.20 -33.09
N PRO A 282 8.44 10.44 -32.91
CA PRO A 282 8.63 9.41 -31.89
C PRO A 282 8.75 9.99 -30.47
N LEU A 283 8.31 9.23 -29.47
CA LEU A 283 8.51 9.56 -28.06
C LEU A 283 9.87 8.97 -27.63
N ASP A 284 10.82 9.80 -27.25
CA ASP A 284 12.12 9.40 -26.72
C ASP A 284 12.26 9.75 -25.22
N ILE A 285 13.34 9.30 -24.59
CA ILE A 285 13.56 9.50 -23.15
C ILE A 285 13.73 10.99 -22.83
N GLU A 286 14.49 11.74 -23.64
CA GLU A 286 14.74 13.17 -23.42
C GLU A 286 13.43 13.98 -23.46
N THR A 287 12.55 13.67 -24.39
CA THR A 287 11.21 14.25 -24.48
C THR A 287 10.37 13.95 -23.24
N VAL A 288 10.39 12.70 -22.77
CA VAL A 288 9.65 12.30 -21.56
C VAL A 288 10.17 13.02 -20.33
N GLU A 289 11.48 13.09 -20.13
CA GLU A 289 12.11 13.83 -19.03
C GLU A 289 11.77 15.33 -19.07
N GLY A 290 11.81 15.94 -20.24
CA GLY A 290 11.43 17.35 -20.44
C GLY A 290 9.96 17.63 -20.12
N LEU A 291 9.06 16.68 -20.43
CA LEU A 291 7.64 16.78 -20.08
C LEU A 291 7.42 16.65 -18.56
N ILE A 292 8.14 15.73 -17.91
CA ILE A 292 8.11 15.59 -16.44
C ILE A 292 8.52 16.90 -15.78
N ASP A 293 9.62 17.50 -16.25
CA ASP A 293 10.11 18.80 -15.74
C ASP A 293 9.09 19.91 -15.95
N ALA A 294 8.47 19.96 -17.11
CA ALA A 294 7.44 20.96 -17.39
C ALA A 294 6.20 20.81 -16.47
N PHE A 295 5.81 19.60 -16.12
CA PHE A 295 4.75 19.35 -15.13
C PHE A 295 5.18 19.77 -13.73
N GLY A 296 6.40 19.39 -13.31
CA GLY A 296 6.96 19.77 -12.02
C GLY A 296 7.07 21.29 -11.82
N ASP A 297 7.66 21.98 -12.79
CA ASP A 297 7.83 23.45 -12.75
C ASP A 297 6.48 24.18 -12.70
N ARG A 298 5.50 23.69 -13.43
CA ARG A 298 4.18 24.33 -13.53
C ARG A 298 3.39 24.25 -12.22
N THR A 299 3.62 23.24 -11.41
CA THR A 299 2.92 23.02 -10.14
C THR A 299 3.74 23.42 -8.91
N ALA A 300 5.01 23.77 -9.06
CA ALA A 300 5.95 24.08 -7.97
C ALA A 300 5.47 25.17 -6.99
N HIS A 301 4.53 26.02 -7.41
CA HIS A 301 3.97 27.08 -6.57
C HIS A 301 2.84 26.61 -5.64
N ASP A 302 2.29 25.41 -5.86
CA ASP A 302 1.24 24.79 -5.03
C ASP A 302 1.69 23.39 -4.59
N PRO A 303 2.17 23.24 -3.36
CA PRO A 303 2.72 21.95 -2.88
C PRO A 303 1.71 20.79 -2.93
N ALA A 304 0.43 21.04 -2.69
CA ALA A 304 -0.59 19.99 -2.71
C ALA A 304 -0.84 19.50 -4.15
N MET A 305 -1.06 20.42 -5.08
CA MET A 305 -1.21 20.11 -6.51
C MET A 305 0.06 19.47 -7.08
N HIS A 306 1.25 19.91 -6.62
CA HIS A 306 2.54 19.37 -7.07
C HIS A 306 2.70 17.90 -6.73
N THR A 307 2.44 17.54 -5.48
CA THR A 307 2.55 16.14 -5.04
C THR A 307 1.47 15.27 -5.68
N GLU A 308 0.23 15.75 -5.76
CA GLU A 308 -0.88 15.01 -6.39
C GLU A 308 -0.60 14.72 -7.87
N LEU A 309 -0.25 15.75 -8.66
CA LEU A 309 0.03 15.58 -10.08
C LEU A 309 1.24 14.66 -10.32
N LEU A 310 2.34 14.85 -9.58
CA LEU A 310 3.53 14.02 -9.75
C LEU A 310 3.30 12.57 -9.33
N LEU A 311 2.45 12.30 -8.34
CA LEU A 311 2.07 10.94 -7.95
C LEU A 311 1.30 10.24 -9.07
N HIS A 312 0.27 10.91 -9.63
CA HIS A 312 -0.48 10.38 -10.76
C HIS A 312 0.39 10.20 -12.00
N LEU A 313 1.32 11.13 -12.26
CA LEU A 313 2.26 11.01 -13.37
C LEU A 313 3.25 9.84 -13.17
N PHE A 314 3.77 9.67 -11.96
CA PHE A 314 4.63 8.54 -11.63
C PHE A 314 3.92 7.20 -11.88
N ASN A 315 2.68 7.07 -11.39
CA ASN A 315 1.87 5.88 -11.62
C ASN A 315 1.61 5.62 -13.12
N TYR A 316 1.24 6.66 -13.86
CA TYR A 316 1.02 6.57 -15.31
C TYR A 316 2.27 6.12 -16.08
N LEU A 317 3.45 6.63 -15.72
CA LEU A 317 4.69 6.30 -16.40
C LEU A 317 5.17 4.88 -16.07
N ARG A 318 5.11 4.47 -14.80
CA ARG A 318 5.61 3.16 -14.35
C ARG A 318 4.74 1.98 -14.81
N THR A 319 3.46 2.20 -15.07
CA THR A 319 2.52 1.17 -15.56
C THR A 319 2.49 1.08 -17.09
N SER A 320 3.28 1.90 -17.80
CA SER A 320 3.32 1.92 -19.26
C SER A 320 4.24 0.83 -19.81
N ASP A 321 3.82 0.19 -20.92
CA ASP A 321 4.65 -0.76 -21.67
C ASP A 321 5.73 -0.04 -22.50
N ALA A 322 5.64 1.28 -22.69
CA ALA A 322 6.58 2.06 -23.48
C ALA A 322 7.88 2.31 -22.71
N TYR A 323 9.00 1.77 -23.18
CA TYR A 323 10.33 1.91 -22.57
C TYR A 323 10.72 3.36 -22.21
N PRO A 324 10.52 4.40 -23.06
CA PRO A 324 10.81 5.78 -22.68
C PRO A 324 10.01 6.25 -21.46
N LYS A 325 8.75 5.84 -21.32
CA LYS A 325 7.91 6.17 -20.16
C LYS A 325 8.39 5.48 -18.90
N GLN A 326 8.81 4.21 -18.99
CA GLN A 326 9.41 3.49 -17.85
C GLN A 326 10.69 4.17 -17.36
N GLN A 327 11.54 4.64 -18.28
CA GLN A 327 12.74 5.43 -17.94
C GLN A 327 12.36 6.78 -17.31
N GLY A 328 11.30 7.42 -17.81
CA GLY A 328 10.73 8.63 -17.22
C GLY A 328 10.23 8.42 -15.79
N ALA A 329 9.63 7.26 -15.48
CA ALA A 329 9.23 6.94 -14.10
C ALA A 329 10.45 6.89 -13.16
N LEU A 330 11.58 6.31 -13.60
CA LEU A 330 12.82 6.30 -12.82
C LEU A 330 13.38 7.71 -12.64
N TYR A 331 13.38 8.52 -13.69
CA TYR A 331 13.81 9.91 -13.63
C TYR A 331 12.97 10.74 -12.66
N LEU A 332 11.63 10.62 -12.73
CA LEU A 332 10.71 11.31 -11.82
C LEU A 332 10.96 10.88 -10.37
N ALA A 333 11.08 9.57 -10.13
CA ALA A 333 11.34 9.01 -8.81
C ALA A 333 12.65 9.54 -8.22
N GLU A 334 13.71 9.65 -9.02
CA GLU A 334 14.99 10.18 -8.57
C GLU A 334 14.94 11.67 -8.27
N LYS A 335 14.42 12.45 -9.22
CA LYS A 335 14.49 13.91 -9.18
C LYS A 335 13.46 14.55 -8.25
N TYR A 336 12.24 14.01 -8.23
CA TYR A 336 11.10 14.63 -7.55
C TYR A 336 10.68 13.91 -6.27
N ILE A 337 10.97 12.60 -6.14
CA ILE A 337 10.61 11.85 -4.94
C ILE A 337 11.82 11.69 -4.02
N ALA A 338 12.87 11.01 -4.48
CA ALA A 338 14.04 10.72 -3.65
C ALA A 338 14.85 11.97 -3.27
N ALA A 339 14.92 12.97 -4.16
CA ALA A 339 15.63 14.23 -3.90
C ALA A 339 14.83 15.22 -3.04
N ASN A 340 13.53 15.01 -2.83
CA ASN A 340 12.64 15.89 -2.07
C ASN A 340 11.85 15.13 -0.99
N PRO A 341 12.51 14.46 -0.05
CA PRO A 341 11.85 13.54 0.88
C PRO A 341 10.86 14.23 1.84
N ASP A 342 10.95 15.54 2.01
CA ASP A 342 10.15 16.28 2.99
C ASP A 342 8.69 16.49 2.54
N ILE A 343 8.41 16.39 1.23
CA ILE A 343 7.05 16.57 0.68
C ILE A 343 6.30 15.25 0.48
N TRP A 344 6.97 14.11 0.73
CA TRP A 344 6.40 12.78 0.57
C TRP A 344 6.37 12.04 1.91
N SER A 345 5.54 10.98 2.02
CA SER A 345 5.63 10.14 3.20
C SER A 345 6.99 9.43 3.24
N LYS A 346 7.59 9.35 4.44
CA LYS A 346 8.91 8.72 4.64
C LYS A 346 8.97 7.30 4.06
N GLU A 347 7.90 6.53 4.28
CA GLU A 347 7.81 5.16 3.80
C GLU A 347 7.78 5.09 2.27
N PHE A 348 7.04 5.98 1.62
CA PHE A 348 6.99 6.05 0.15
C PHE A 348 8.36 6.39 -0.43
N VAL A 349 9.08 7.32 0.18
CA VAL A 349 10.45 7.67 -0.23
C VAL A 349 11.39 6.48 -0.05
N GLU A 350 11.35 5.78 1.09
CA GLU A 350 12.20 4.61 1.35
C GLU A 350 11.93 3.49 0.34
N LYS A 351 10.66 3.18 0.06
CA LYS A 351 10.27 2.19 -0.95
C LYS A 351 10.71 2.62 -2.35
N THR A 352 10.54 3.90 -2.70
CA THR A 352 10.95 4.43 -4.01
C THR A 352 12.46 4.36 -4.18
N ILE A 353 13.25 4.73 -3.18
CA ILE A 353 14.73 4.62 -3.21
C ILE A 353 15.15 3.15 -3.37
N HIS A 354 14.50 2.24 -2.65
CA HIS A 354 14.77 0.81 -2.79
C HIS A 354 14.45 0.32 -4.21
N ALA A 355 13.26 0.62 -4.73
CA ALA A 355 12.86 0.27 -6.09
C ALA A 355 13.79 0.85 -7.16
N LEU A 356 14.25 2.11 -7.01
CA LEU A 356 15.25 2.71 -7.89
C LEU A 356 16.57 1.95 -7.87
N ALA A 357 17.03 1.53 -6.69
CA ALA A 357 18.26 0.76 -6.55
C ALA A 357 18.14 -0.59 -7.28
N GLN A 358 17.01 -1.28 -7.14
CA GLN A 358 16.73 -2.55 -7.83
C GLN A 358 16.63 -2.37 -9.35
N ALA A 359 15.87 -1.37 -9.81
CA ALA A 359 15.69 -1.09 -11.24
C ALA A 359 17.01 -0.79 -11.98
N ARG A 360 17.99 -0.24 -11.25
CA ARG A 360 19.35 0.03 -11.77
C ARG A 360 20.24 -1.21 -11.88
N LEU A 361 19.84 -2.33 -11.28
CA LEU A 361 20.57 -3.59 -11.43
C LEU A 361 20.40 -4.10 -12.85
N ASN A 362 21.51 -4.46 -13.48
CA ASN A 362 21.51 -5.03 -14.82
C ASN A 362 20.64 -4.24 -15.83
N PRO A 363 20.98 -2.97 -16.15
CA PRO A 363 20.19 -2.17 -17.09
C PRO A 363 20.34 -2.67 -18.54
N VAL A 364 19.30 -2.46 -19.34
CA VAL A 364 19.32 -2.73 -20.79
C VAL A 364 20.49 -2.00 -21.46
N GLY A 365 21.12 -2.64 -22.43
CA GLY A 365 22.31 -2.13 -23.14
C GLY A 365 23.64 -2.34 -22.40
N LYS A 366 23.64 -2.92 -21.20
CA LYS A 366 24.84 -3.29 -20.45
C LYS A 366 25.01 -4.81 -20.38
N LYS A 367 26.24 -5.26 -20.16
CA LYS A 367 26.48 -6.68 -19.89
C LYS A 367 25.80 -7.11 -18.61
N ALA A 368 25.09 -8.24 -18.68
CA ALA A 368 24.50 -8.85 -17.50
C ALA A 368 25.59 -9.29 -16.51
N THR A 369 25.35 -9.03 -15.22
CA THR A 369 26.28 -9.43 -14.16
C THR A 369 26.42 -10.94 -14.13
N GLN A 370 27.65 -11.43 -14.26
CA GLN A 370 27.94 -12.85 -14.27
C GLN A 370 27.78 -13.46 -12.87
N LEU A 371 26.98 -14.51 -12.76
CA LEU A 371 26.88 -15.33 -11.58
C LEU A 371 27.60 -16.67 -11.78
N VAL A 372 28.16 -17.19 -10.70
CA VAL A 372 28.67 -18.57 -10.64
C VAL A 372 27.71 -19.38 -9.75
N LEU A 373 27.00 -20.31 -10.39
CA LEU A 373 25.86 -21.03 -9.76
C LEU A 373 26.09 -22.55 -9.85
N GLN A 374 25.38 -23.30 -9.02
CA GLN A 374 25.43 -24.77 -9.05
C GLN A 374 24.49 -25.33 -10.12
N ASN A 375 25.00 -26.24 -10.94
CA ASN A 375 24.17 -27.04 -11.83
C ASN A 375 23.52 -28.24 -11.10
N LYS A 376 22.67 -29.02 -11.79
CA LYS A 376 22.00 -30.21 -11.25
C LYS A 376 22.93 -31.29 -10.69
N ARG A 377 24.24 -31.25 -10.99
CA ARG A 377 25.27 -32.15 -10.45
C ARG A 377 26.05 -31.54 -9.28
N GLY A 378 25.69 -30.34 -8.83
CA GLY A 378 26.40 -29.59 -7.78
C GLY A 378 27.70 -28.92 -8.21
N LYS A 379 28.04 -28.95 -9.52
CA LYS A 379 29.24 -28.31 -10.05
C LYS A 379 28.97 -26.81 -10.24
N GLN A 380 29.88 -25.96 -9.78
CA GLN A 380 29.90 -24.53 -10.04
C GLN A 380 30.15 -24.26 -11.53
N VAL A 381 29.27 -23.45 -12.13
CA VAL A 381 29.33 -23.10 -13.54
C VAL A 381 28.93 -21.64 -13.73
N PRO A 382 29.51 -20.91 -14.71
CA PRO A 382 29.07 -19.57 -15.02
C PRO A 382 27.64 -19.60 -15.55
N MET A 383 26.81 -18.61 -15.16
CA MET A 383 25.41 -18.48 -15.63
C MET A 383 25.37 -18.24 -17.14
N ILE A 384 26.14 -17.28 -17.64
CA ILE A 384 26.20 -16.87 -19.04
C ILE A 384 27.47 -17.44 -19.69
N GLN A 385 27.36 -17.82 -20.96
CA GLN A 385 28.50 -18.25 -21.79
C GLN A 385 28.54 -17.40 -23.08
N GLU A 386 29.33 -16.33 -23.06
CA GLU A 386 29.48 -15.41 -24.19
C GLU A 386 29.94 -16.11 -25.47
N ARG A 387 29.47 -15.62 -26.62
CA ARG A 387 29.84 -16.07 -27.98
C ARG A 387 29.62 -17.55 -28.23
N ARG A 388 28.76 -18.20 -27.47
CA ARG A 388 28.45 -19.62 -27.67
C ARG A 388 27.10 -19.83 -28.34
N HIS A 389 26.15 -18.96 -28.07
CA HIS A 389 24.80 -19.00 -28.59
C HIS A 389 24.45 -17.64 -29.17
N PHE A 390 23.54 -17.61 -30.14
CA PHE A 390 23.04 -16.39 -30.74
C PHE A 390 22.33 -15.48 -29.69
N ALA A 391 21.55 -16.08 -28.82
CA ALA A 391 20.92 -15.38 -27.72
C ALA A 391 20.88 -16.26 -26.46
N THR A 392 20.79 -15.62 -25.30
CA THR A 392 20.57 -16.31 -24.01
C THR A 392 19.35 -15.74 -23.33
N ILE A 393 18.42 -16.61 -22.96
CA ILE A 393 17.27 -16.28 -22.09
C ILE A 393 17.63 -16.71 -20.67
N VAL A 394 17.67 -15.79 -19.73
CA VAL A 394 17.84 -16.07 -18.31
C VAL A 394 16.51 -15.90 -17.61
N PHE A 395 16.03 -16.93 -16.92
CA PHE A 395 14.73 -16.96 -16.25
C PHE A 395 14.90 -17.29 -14.77
N PHE A 396 14.73 -16.28 -13.93
CA PHE A 396 14.71 -16.44 -12.47
C PHE A 396 13.31 -16.85 -12.02
N HIS A 397 13.23 -17.94 -11.23
CA HIS A 397 11.92 -18.54 -10.89
C HIS A 397 11.89 -19.24 -9.54
N LEU A 398 10.69 -19.42 -9.02
CA LEU A 398 10.33 -20.39 -7.98
C LEU A 398 9.52 -21.55 -8.60
N VAL A 399 9.54 -22.72 -7.94
CA VAL A 399 8.85 -23.93 -8.43
C VAL A 399 7.35 -23.91 -8.04
N ASP A 400 7.02 -23.31 -6.93
CA ASP A 400 5.67 -23.19 -6.34
C ASP A 400 4.94 -21.88 -6.73
N CYS A 401 5.55 -21.07 -7.56
CA CYS A 401 4.96 -19.85 -8.10
C CYS A 401 4.11 -20.16 -9.35
N GLN A 402 2.81 -19.89 -9.29
CA GLN A 402 1.89 -20.16 -10.40
C GLN A 402 2.25 -19.37 -11.67
N GLN A 403 2.59 -18.08 -11.54
CA GLN A 403 3.00 -17.25 -12.67
C GLN A 403 4.28 -17.78 -13.30
N CYS A 404 5.26 -18.21 -12.49
CA CYS A 404 6.48 -18.83 -12.99
C CYS A 404 6.21 -20.12 -13.78
N GLN A 405 5.22 -20.92 -13.36
CA GLN A 405 4.81 -22.13 -14.07
C GLN A 405 4.16 -21.80 -15.42
N ASN A 406 3.30 -20.77 -15.46
CA ASN A 406 2.64 -20.32 -16.69
C ASN A 406 3.69 -19.83 -17.70
N GLU A 407 4.61 -18.96 -17.29
CA GLU A 407 5.69 -18.46 -18.16
C GLU A 407 6.65 -19.59 -18.60
N PHE A 408 6.93 -20.55 -17.72
CA PHE A 408 7.74 -21.71 -18.07
C PHE A 408 7.11 -22.56 -19.19
N GLU A 409 5.80 -22.86 -19.11
CA GLU A 409 5.10 -23.60 -20.15
C GLU A 409 5.02 -22.81 -21.48
N ALA A 410 4.79 -21.49 -21.39
CA ALA A 410 4.83 -20.60 -22.55
C ALA A 410 6.23 -20.60 -23.20
N LEU A 411 7.31 -20.55 -22.42
CA LEU A 411 8.68 -20.60 -22.90
C LEU A 411 9.03 -21.93 -23.57
N LYS A 412 8.51 -23.05 -23.03
CA LYS A 412 8.68 -24.37 -23.68
C LYS A 412 8.02 -24.38 -25.06
N LYS A 413 6.81 -23.84 -25.18
CA LYS A 413 6.08 -23.74 -26.45
C LYS A 413 6.83 -22.87 -27.42
N LEU A 414 7.20 -21.65 -27.03
CA LEU A 414 7.98 -20.73 -27.85
C LEU A 414 9.28 -21.37 -28.34
N ARG A 415 10.02 -22.05 -27.47
CA ARG A 415 11.30 -22.70 -27.83
C ARG A 415 11.09 -23.83 -28.85
N SER A 416 9.94 -24.51 -28.85
CA SER A 416 9.61 -25.50 -29.87
C SER A 416 9.28 -24.87 -31.22
N GLU A 417 8.74 -23.65 -31.23
CA GLU A 417 8.45 -22.88 -32.45
C GLU A 417 9.73 -22.32 -33.08
N LEU A 418 10.72 -21.96 -32.25
CA LEU A 418 11.99 -21.35 -32.66
C LEU A 418 13.17 -22.34 -32.61
N TYR A 419 12.95 -23.61 -32.99
CA TYR A 419 13.96 -24.68 -32.85
C TYR A 419 15.22 -24.44 -33.69
N ASP A 420 15.10 -23.71 -34.79
CA ASP A 420 16.25 -23.40 -35.72
C ASP A 420 17.16 -22.28 -35.20
N ILE A 421 16.72 -21.51 -34.24
CA ILE A 421 17.52 -20.42 -33.65
C ILE A 421 18.37 -20.97 -32.49
N ASP A 422 19.66 -20.68 -32.50
CA ASP A 422 20.58 -21.12 -31.44
C ASP A 422 20.42 -20.27 -30.14
N ILE A 423 19.39 -20.55 -29.35
CA ILE A 423 19.08 -19.87 -28.11
C ILE A 423 19.39 -20.78 -26.94
N GLN A 424 20.19 -20.29 -25.98
CA GLN A 424 20.37 -20.93 -24.67
C GLN A 424 19.29 -20.46 -23.70
N VAL A 425 18.61 -21.40 -23.07
CA VAL A 425 17.73 -21.10 -21.91
C VAL A 425 18.44 -21.47 -20.62
N VAL A 426 18.53 -20.52 -19.70
CA VAL A 426 19.13 -20.66 -18.36
C VAL A 426 18.04 -20.43 -17.33
N MET A 427 17.63 -21.50 -16.65
CA MET A 427 16.66 -21.49 -15.56
C MET A 427 17.41 -21.34 -14.24
N VAL A 428 17.17 -20.27 -13.51
CA VAL A 428 17.80 -19.98 -12.22
C VAL A 428 16.76 -20.05 -11.11
N TYR A 429 16.86 -21.08 -10.29
CA TYR A 429 16.00 -21.24 -9.13
C TYR A 429 16.48 -20.34 -7.98
N VAL A 430 15.59 -19.48 -7.47
CA VAL A 430 15.90 -18.51 -6.41
C VAL A 430 15.40 -18.90 -5.02
N GLY A 431 14.71 -20.06 -4.92
CA GLY A 431 14.18 -20.57 -3.65
C GLY A 431 15.18 -21.44 -2.87
N GLU A 432 14.76 -21.83 -1.68
CA GLU A 432 15.56 -22.59 -0.69
C GLU A 432 15.27 -24.09 -0.72
N GLU A 433 14.12 -24.51 -1.29
CA GLU A 433 13.59 -25.89 -1.21
C GLU A 433 14.27 -26.83 -2.21
N LYS A 434 15.43 -27.37 -1.81
CA LYS A 434 16.29 -28.23 -2.63
C LYS A 434 15.60 -29.48 -3.19
N GLU A 435 14.75 -30.15 -2.40
CA GLU A 435 14.08 -31.36 -2.84
C GLU A 435 12.95 -31.04 -3.84
N MET A 436 12.25 -29.91 -3.66
CA MET A 436 11.24 -29.42 -4.61
C MET A 436 11.90 -29.13 -5.97
N TRP A 437 13.00 -28.37 -5.97
CA TRP A 437 13.76 -28.08 -7.16
C TRP A 437 14.28 -29.34 -7.86
N ARG A 438 14.83 -30.31 -7.11
CA ARG A 438 15.30 -31.59 -7.67
C ARG A 438 14.18 -32.38 -8.34
N LYS A 439 12.99 -32.44 -7.71
CA LYS A 439 11.80 -33.07 -8.30
C LYS A 439 11.39 -32.37 -9.59
N PHE A 440 11.38 -31.03 -9.58
CA PHE A 440 11.08 -30.21 -10.75
C PHE A 440 12.05 -30.54 -11.89
N VAL A 441 13.36 -30.41 -11.70
CA VAL A 441 14.38 -30.65 -12.73
C VAL A 441 14.33 -32.07 -13.29
N ARG A 442 14.02 -33.09 -12.47
CA ARG A 442 13.89 -34.48 -12.96
C ARG A 442 12.70 -34.70 -13.89
N LYS A 443 11.60 -33.97 -13.65
CA LYS A 443 10.38 -34.08 -14.44
C LYS A 443 10.40 -33.24 -15.72
N GLN A 444 11.26 -32.22 -15.76
CA GLN A 444 11.23 -31.27 -16.84
C GLN A 444 12.11 -31.68 -18.02
N TRP A 445 11.55 -31.55 -19.17
CA TRP A 445 12.15 -31.58 -20.48
C TRP A 445 11.88 -30.20 -21.12
N PRO A 446 12.80 -29.54 -21.75
CA PRO A 446 13.93 -30.05 -22.52
C PRO A 446 15.25 -30.20 -21.73
N SER A 447 15.95 -31.29 -22.04
CA SER A 447 17.23 -31.64 -21.40
C SER A 447 18.42 -30.71 -21.75
N ARG A 448 18.24 -29.86 -22.78
CA ARG A 448 19.29 -28.93 -23.27
C ARG A 448 19.29 -27.60 -22.50
N TRP A 449 18.26 -27.31 -21.70
CA TRP A 449 18.24 -26.13 -20.87
C TRP A 449 19.20 -26.26 -19.71
N LYS A 450 19.72 -25.12 -19.27
CA LYS A 450 20.65 -25.06 -18.14
C LYS A 450 19.85 -24.76 -16.88
N TYR A 451 19.80 -25.70 -15.92
CA TYR A 451 19.12 -25.55 -14.65
C TYR A 451 20.14 -25.28 -13.55
N LEU A 452 20.05 -24.11 -12.92
CA LEU A 452 20.99 -23.59 -11.94
C LEU A 452 20.28 -23.24 -10.63
N ASN A 453 21.04 -23.21 -9.54
CA ASN A 453 20.60 -22.82 -8.19
C ASN A 453 21.78 -22.25 -7.40
N ASP A 454 21.50 -21.64 -6.25
CA ASP A 454 22.51 -21.14 -5.31
C ASP A 454 22.24 -21.58 -3.88
N PHE A 455 21.97 -22.87 -3.66
CA PHE A 455 21.70 -23.42 -2.31
C PHE A 455 22.85 -23.21 -1.30
N ASN A 456 24.02 -22.81 -1.75
CA ASN A 456 25.15 -22.51 -0.89
C ASN A 456 25.28 -21.00 -0.60
N HIS A 457 24.43 -20.17 -1.18
CA HIS A 457 24.44 -18.72 -1.03
C HIS A 457 25.81 -18.06 -1.36
N THR A 458 26.50 -18.58 -2.38
CA THR A 458 27.86 -18.14 -2.73
C THR A 458 27.88 -17.14 -3.87
N SER A 459 26.80 -17.01 -4.64
CA SER A 459 26.75 -16.15 -5.83
C SER A 459 26.43 -14.69 -5.53
N ASN A 460 25.89 -14.39 -4.36
CA ASN A 460 25.37 -13.07 -4.00
C ASN A 460 24.25 -12.57 -4.95
N MET A 461 23.50 -13.50 -5.58
CA MET A 461 22.55 -13.17 -6.65
C MET A 461 21.47 -12.17 -6.22
N ARG A 462 21.01 -12.20 -4.96
CA ARG A 462 19.96 -11.30 -4.45
C ARG A 462 20.37 -9.83 -4.34
N ASN A 463 21.67 -9.54 -4.30
CA ASN A 463 22.21 -8.19 -4.31
C ASN A 463 22.65 -7.74 -5.72
N LEU A 464 22.77 -8.67 -6.66
CA LEU A 464 23.24 -8.42 -8.00
C LEU A 464 22.12 -8.41 -9.04
N TYR A 465 20.98 -9.00 -8.74
CA TYR A 465 19.78 -9.04 -9.56
C TYR A 465 18.57 -8.64 -8.73
N ASP A 466 17.63 -7.97 -9.34
CA ASP A 466 16.31 -7.76 -8.74
C ASP A 466 15.61 -9.11 -8.67
N LEU A 467 15.43 -9.64 -7.45
CA LEU A 467 14.79 -10.93 -7.18
C LEU A 467 13.78 -10.81 -6.04
N GLU A 468 13.28 -9.60 -5.82
CA GLU A 468 12.23 -9.35 -4.82
C GLU A 468 10.93 -10.04 -5.22
N TYR A 469 10.66 -10.05 -6.51
CA TYR A 469 9.56 -10.77 -7.13
C TYR A 469 10.10 -11.72 -8.19
N VAL A 470 9.33 -12.74 -8.54
CA VAL A 470 9.59 -13.64 -9.67
C VAL A 470 8.26 -14.00 -10.34
N PRO A 471 8.25 -14.28 -11.64
CA PRO A 471 9.39 -14.51 -12.53
C PRO A 471 10.08 -13.24 -13.01
N HIS A 472 11.41 -13.28 -13.18
CA HIS A 472 12.17 -12.28 -13.97
C HIS A 472 12.81 -12.94 -15.18
N LEU A 473 12.61 -12.35 -16.33
CA LEU A 473 13.12 -12.83 -17.60
C LEU A 473 14.02 -11.78 -18.25
N TYR A 474 15.23 -12.20 -18.61
CA TYR A 474 16.23 -11.40 -19.33
C TYR A 474 16.49 -12.01 -20.68
N LEU A 475 16.54 -11.19 -21.73
CA LEU A 475 17.04 -11.55 -23.04
C LEU A 475 18.41 -10.93 -23.25
N LEU A 476 19.42 -11.75 -23.55
CA LEU A 476 20.80 -11.34 -23.77
C LEU A 476 21.23 -11.68 -25.19
N ASP A 477 22.07 -10.82 -25.80
CA ASP A 477 22.76 -11.10 -27.05
C ASP A 477 23.90 -12.13 -26.88
N GLU A 478 24.60 -12.40 -27.97
CA GLU A 478 25.78 -13.30 -28.01
C GLU A 478 26.93 -12.85 -27.10
N ASN A 479 27.04 -11.55 -26.79
CA ASN A 479 28.09 -10.96 -25.97
C ASN A 479 27.65 -10.84 -24.49
N GLY A 480 26.43 -11.29 -24.14
CA GLY A 480 25.87 -11.18 -22.81
C GLY A 480 25.35 -9.78 -22.46
N VAL A 481 25.10 -8.92 -23.47
CA VAL A 481 24.49 -7.61 -23.29
C VAL A 481 22.98 -7.81 -23.17
N ILE A 482 22.37 -7.14 -22.22
CA ILE A 482 20.92 -7.21 -21.97
C ILE A 482 20.20 -6.43 -23.07
N ILE A 483 19.40 -7.14 -23.84
CA ILE A 483 18.52 -6.58 -24.88
C ILE A 483 17.18 -6.15 -24.28
N ALA A 484 16.64 -6.99 -23.39
CA ALA A 484 15.41 -6.72 -22.68
C ALA A 484 15.45 -7.42 -21.31
N LYS A 485 14.72 -6.84 -20.33
CA LYS A 485 14.56 -7.41 -19.00
C LYS A 485 13.13 -7.19 -18.51
N ASP A 486 12.70 -7.99 -17.54
CA ASP A 486 11.38 -7.92 -16.89
C ASP A 486 10.22 -8.05 -17.89
N ILE A 487 10.46 -8.84 -18.95
CA ILE A 487 9.51 -9.11 -20.03
C ILE A 487 8.79 -10.44 -19.84
N GLN A 488 7.62 -10.57 -20.47
CA GLN A 488 6.88 -11.84 -20.57
C GLN A 488 7.38 -12.66 -21.76
N VAL A 489 7.09 -13.97 -21.74
CA VAL A 489 7.46 -14.87 -22.86
C VAL A 489 6.75 -14.49 -24.15
N SER A 490 5.55 -13.89 -24.09
CA SER A 490 4.85 -13.37 -25.26
C SER A 490 5.66 -12.31 -26.01
N GLU A 491 6.35 -11.43 -25.28
CA GLU A 491 7.17 -10.37 -25.85
C GLU A 491 8.48 -10.91 -26.49
N LEU A 492 9.03 -12.01 -25.95
CA LEU A 492 10.18 -12.69 -26.57
C LEU A 492 9.91 -13.10 -28.03
N LYS A 493 8.67 -13.48 -28.34
CA LYS A 493 8.29 -13.89 -29.70
C LYS A 493 8.43 -12.76 -30.71
N GLU A 494 8.25 -11.53 -30.27
CA GLU A 494 8.39 -10.33 -31.09
C GLU A 494 9.85 -9.86 -31.16
N LEU A 495 10.59 -9.98 -30.06
CA LEU A 495 11.96 -9.47 -29.94
C LEU A 495 13.01 -10.38 -30.60
N LEU A 496 12.89 -11.71 -30.46
CA LEU A 496 13.89 -12.66 -30.98
C LEU A 496 14.13 -12.58 -32.48
N PRO A 497 13.10 -12.35 -33.34
CA PRO A 497 13.32 -12.18 -34.78
C PRO A 497 14.02 -10.86 -35.15
N LEU A 498 14.13 -9.91 -34.23
CA LEU A 498 14.75 -8.59 -34.45
C LEU A 498 16.25 -8.58 -34.11
N LEU A 499 16.77 -9.65 -33.46
CA LEU A 499 18.19 -9.84 -33.18
C LEU A 499 18.94 -10.40 -34.39
#